data_2bea6d56e7095efd7a854c48b6fc43d0
#
_entry.id   2bea6d56e7095efd7a854c48b6fc43d0
#
_cell.length_a   1.000
_cell.length_b   1.000
_cell.length_c   1.000
_cell.angle_alpha   90.00
_cell.angle_beta   90.00
_cell.angle_gamma   90.00
#
_symmetry.space_group_name_H-M   'P 1'
#
loop_
_entity.id
_entity.type
_entity.pdbx_description
1 polymer ?
#
loop_
_entity_poly.entity_id
_entity_poly.type
_entity_poly.pdbx_seq_one_letter_code
_entity_poly.pdbx_strand_id
1 'polypeptide(L)'
;MEVLCDSKGTNVCPSGGVGVYNPGYWGMNIERRKSYKVSLHIRSSDAVSLSVSLRSSDGLQKLACHTITGGKKQFTNWTKIEFHLKSSINNTNSRLQFTTTKTGVIWLDQVSVMPSDTYMGHGFRKDLASMLADLKPQFLKFPGGNYAMGNYLRNAFQWGETVGPWEERPGHFNDAWGYWTDDGLGFFEFLQLAEDLGASPVWVVNDGASANEEVSTSRIASLVKDVVDGIEFARGGPKTTWGSVRAAMGHPQPFKLDYVAIGNQECWMLYYRGNYQKFYSAIKASYPDINIVSSCDKSTISPSNPADLYDVHVYASSANMFSRSSMFDNTPRSGPKAIVSEYAVTGNDAGKGTLVAALAEAAFLVGLEKNSDVVEMASCAPLFVNDNDRRWSPDAIVFNSWQHYGCPNYWMLHFFKDSSGATFHPTAMQISNYDQMVASAITWQNPKDKSTYLKIKVVNFGNKGVDLNITITGLGNAIKSSGSKKTVLTSSAPLDENSFQQPEKVTPVSSLLADAKQQMGVSVSSYSLTSFDLLLEPSKHSTI
;
A
#
# COMPACT_ATOMS: atom_id res chain seq x y z
N MET A 1 -12.47 18.64 -28.23
CA MET A 1 -13.30 17.91 -29.24
C MET A 1 -13.92 18.94 -30.16
N GLU A 2 -13.70 18.82 -31.46
CA GLU A 2 -14.36 19.63 -32.49
C GLU A 2 -15.38 18.76 -33.22
N VAL A 3 -16.60 19.28 -33.38
CA VAL A 3 -17.73 18.59 -34.00
C VAL A 3 -18.12 19.29 -35.28
N LEU A 4 -17.98 18.61 -36.40
CA LEU A 4 -18.19 19.16 -37.72
C LEU A 4 -19.56 18.81 -38.33
N CYS A 5 -20.28 17.84 -37.74
CA CYS A 5 -21.62 17.49 -38.19
C CYS A 5 -22.69 18.31 -37.46
N ASP A 6 -23.89 18.45 -38.04
CA ASP A 6 -25.03 19.16 -37.48
C ASP A 6 -26.28 18.27 -37.49
N SER A 7 -27.30 18.64 -36.74
CA SER A 7 -28.60 17.97 -36.71
C SER A 7 -29.47 18.23 -37.94
N LYS A 8 -29.10 19.21 -38.77
CA LYS A 8 -29.81 19.60 -40.02
C LYS A 8 -28.77 20.08 -41.04
N GLY A 9 -28.87 19.67 -42.27
CA GLY A 9 -28.02 20.16 -43.33
C GLY A 9 -27.39 19.06 -44.18
N THR A 10 -26.29 19.37 -44.86
CA THR A 10 -25.57 18.43 -45.75
C THR A 10 -24.65 17.47 -45.04
N ASN A 11 -24.27 17.78 -43.78
CA ASN A 11 -23.40 16.96 -42.94
C ASN A 11 -24.12 16.56 -41.65
N VAL A 12 -25.12 15.69 -41.76
CA VAL A 12 -25.98 15.28 -40.65
C VAL A 12 -25.22 14.34 -39.69
N CYS A 13 -25.27 14.65 -38.39
CA CYS A 13 -24.73 13.77 -37.38
C CYS A 13 -25.47 12.41 -37.34
N PRO A 14 -24.78 11.30 -37.06
CA PRO A 14 -25.45 10.05 -36.71
C PRO A 14 -26.46 10.24 -35.58
N SER A 15 -27.52 9.44 -35.53
CA SER A 15 -28.58 9.53 -34.52
C SER A 15 -28.09 9.42 -33.08
N GLY A 16 -26.98 8.72 -32.85
CA GLY A 16 -26.28 8.61 -31.55
C GLY A 16 -25.34 9.76 -31.23
N GLY A 17 -25.17 10.73 -32.16
CA GLY A 17 -24.17 11.78 -32.09
C GLY A 17 -22.76 11.29 -32.41
N VAL A 18 -21.81 12.24 -32.37
CA VAL A 18 -20.36 12.00 -32.48
C VAL A 18 -19.67 12.42 -31.20
N GLY A 19 -18.51 11.86 -30.90
CA GLY A 19 -17.82 12.22 -29.66
C GLY A 19 -16.61 11.36 -29.34
N VAL A 20 -16.27 11.32 -28.07
CA VAL A 20 -15.12 10.59 -27.53
C VAL A 20 -15.55 9.64 -26.40
N TYR A 21 -14.74 8.62 -26.16
CA TYR A 21 -14.95 7.74 -25.01
C TYR A 21 -13.62 7.38 -24.34
N ASN A 22 -13.71 7.01 -23.06
CA ASN A 22 -12.62 6.47 -22.27
C ASN A 22 -13.03 5.08 -21.76
N PRO A 23 -12.29 4.01 -22.14
CA PRO A 23 -12.59 2.64 -21.70
C PRO A 23 -12.21 2.38 -20.23
N GLY A 24 -11.61 3.35 -19.52
CA GLY A 24 -11.02 3.16 -18.23
C GLY A 24 -9.67 2.42 -18.30
N TYR A 25 -9.15 2.09 -17.13
CA TYR A 25 -7.90 1.35 -16.99
C TYR A 25 -8.20 -0.16 -17.08
N TRP A 26 -8.24 -0.68 -18.33
CA TRP A 26 -8.72 -2.04 -18.68
C TRP A 26 -10.18 -2.31 -18.27
N GLY A 27 -11.07 -1.38 -18.60
CA GLY A 27 -12.49 -1.46 -18.34
C GLY A 27 -12.92 -0.74 -17.05
N MET A 28 -14.22 -0.49 -16.97
CA MET A 28 -14.89 0.06 -15.79
C MET A 28 -15.92 -0.93 -15.29
N ASN A 29 -15.91 -1.21 -13.98
CA ASN A 29 -16.95 -2.02 -13.35
C ASN A 29 -18.14 -1.13 -12.97
N ILE A 30 -19.29 -1.38 -13.58
CA ILE A 30 -20.55 -0.69 -13.28
C ILE A 30 -21.52 -1.68 -12.64
N GLU A 31 -21.92 -1.39 -11.42
CA GLU A 31 -22.80 -2.23 -10.61
C GLU A 31 -24.22 -1.67 -10.57
N ARG A 32 -25.20 -2.57 -10.62
CA ARG A 32 -26.61 -2.22 -10.53
C ARG A 32 -26.91 -1.49 -9.22
N ARG A 33 -27.64 -0.38 -9.31
CA ARG A 33 -28.07 0.48 -8.21
C ARG A 33 -26.96 1.29 -7.53
N LYS A 34 -25.69 1.06 -7.86
CA LYS A 34 -24.58 1.86 -7.37
C LYS A 34 -24.61 3.24 -8.03
N SER A 35 -24.26 4.26 -7.27
CA SER A 35 -24.14 5.64 -7.74
C SER A 35 -22.69 5.95 -8.08
N TYR A 36 -22.46 6.61 -9.19
CA TYR A 36 -21.16 7.06 -9.67
C TYR A 36 -21.16 8.57 -9.77
N LYS A 37 -20.27 9.23 -9.03
CA LYS A 37 -20.05 10.67 -9.14
C LYS A 37 -19.21 10.94 -10.37
N VAL A 38 -19.72 11.77 -11.27
CA VAL A 38 -18.97 12.31 -12.41
C VAL A 38 -18.61 13.74 -12.08
N SER A 39 -17.35 14.10 -12.29
CA SER A 39 -16.82 15.45 -12.21
C SER A 39 -16.02 15.76 -13.46
N LEU A 40 -16.18 16.93 -14.03
CA LEU A 40 -15.40 17.39 -15.19
C LEU A 40 -15.38 18.91 -15.26
N HIS A 41 -14.39 19.44 -15.96
CA HIS A 41 -14.38 20.84 -16.38
C HIS A 41 -14.72 20.92 -17.85
N ILE A 42 -15.62 21.86 -18.20
CA ILE A 42 -16.07 22.09 -19.56
C ILE A 42 -15.90 23.55 -19.94
N ARG A 43 -15.49 23.80 -21.18
CA ARG A 43 -15.45 25.12 -21.81
C ARG A 43 -15.94 25.03 -23.26
N SER A 44 -16.72 26.02 -23.69
CA SER A 44 -17.19 26.13 -25.08
C SER A 44 -17.59 27.57 -25.39
N SER A 45 -17.31 28.05 -26.59
CA SER A 45 -17.86 29.31 -27.14
C SER A 45 -19.29 29.17 -27.65
N ASP A 46 -19.77 27.93 -27.81
CA ASP A 46 -21.06 27.61 -28.40
C ASP A 46 -22.05 27.07 -27.37
N ALA A 47 -23.31 26.99 -27.77
CA ALA A 47 -24.31 26.32 -26.95
C ALA A 47 -24.02 24.80 -26.88
N VAL A 48 -23.96 24.29 -25.67
CA VAL A 48 -23.63 22.88 -25.38
C VAL A 48 -24.90 22.05 -25.23
N SER A 49 -24.89 20.86 -25.83
CA SER A 49 -25.81 19.76 -25.52
C SER A 49 -25.00 18.48 -25.61
N LEU A 50 -24.39 18.09 -24.49
CA LEU A 50 -23.43 16.98 -24.40
C LEU A 50 -24.06 15.84 -23.59
N SER A 51 -24.24 14.70 -24.23
CA SER A 51 -24.66 13.47 -23.56
C SER A 51 -23.45 12.79 -22.93
N VAL A 52 -23.50 12.56 -21.63
CA VAL A 52 -22.50 11.81 -20.86
C VAL A 52 -23.12 10.50 -20.45
N SER A 53 -22.53 9.38 -20.85
CA SER A 53 -23.13 8.07 -20.61
C SER A 53 -22.09 7.00 -20.22
N LEU A 54 -22.51 6.12 -19.31
CA LEU A 54 -21.84 4.85 -19.09
C LEU A 54 -22.44 3.83 -20.06
N ARG A 55 -21.59 3.11 -20.79
CA ARG A 55 -21.97 2.12 -21.77
C ARG A 55 -21.14 0.86 -21.64
N SER A 56 -21.62 -0.27 -22.20
CA SER A 56 -20.78 -1.45 -22.43
C SER A 56 -19.56 -1.09 -23.29
N SER A 57 -18.51 -1.89 -23.24
CA SER A 57 -17.25 -1.64 -23.95
C SER A 57 -17.41 -1.49 -25.46
N ASP A 58 -18.37 -2.23 -26.07
CA ASP A 58 -18.77 -2.10 -27.48
C ASP A 58 -19.61 -0.84 -27.78
N GLY A 59 -20.11 -0.16 -26.74
CA GLY A 59 -20.95 1.03 -26.81
C GLY A 59 -22.42 0.76 -27.17
N LEU A 60 -22.85 -0.48 -27.30
CA LEU A 60 -24.20 -0.82 -27.72
C LEU A 60 -25.21 -0.66 -26.57
N GLN A 61 -24.86 -1.14 -25.37
CA GLN A 61 -25.74 -1.09 -24.21
C GLN A 61 -25.49 0.18 -23.39
N LYS A 62 -26.55 0.98 -23.22
CA LYS A 62 -26.55 2.15 -22.35
C LYS A 62 -26.86 1.71 -20.90
N LEU A 63 -25.98 2.01 -19.96
CA LEU A 63 -26.09 1.65 -18.55
C LEU A 63 -26.68 2.80 -17.72
N ALA A 64 -26.21 4.03 -17.99
CA ALA A 64 -26.70 5.27 -17.39
C ALA A 64 -26.36 6.44 -18.30
N CYS A 65 -27.09 7.55 -18.18
CA CYS A 65 -26.75 8.78 -18.91
C CYS A 65 -27.23 10.03 -18.19
N HIS A 66 -26.57 11.14 -18.50
CA HIS A 66 -26.95 12.50 -18.14
C HIS A 66 -26.66 13.41 -19.34
N THR A 67 -27.40 14.50 -19.48
CA THR A 67 -27.15 15.48 -20.54
C THR A 67 -26.79 16.82 -19.94
N ILE A 68 -25.61 17.32 -20.28
CA ILE A 68 -25.17 18.68 -19.92
C ILE A 68 -25.69 19.61 -21.03
N THR A 69 -26.49 20.59 -20.63
CA THR A 69 -27.03 21.61 -21.54
C THR A 69 -26.68 23.01 -21.06
N GLY A 70 -26.37 23.89 -21.99
CA GLY A 70 -26.13 25.29 -21.67
C GLY A 70 -26.10 26.21 -22.88
N GLY A 71 -26.42 27.47 -22.69
CA GLY A 71 -26.36 28.52 -23.71
C GLY A 71 -24.94 28.99 -23.98
N LYS A 72 -24.76 29.78 -25.08
CA LYS A 72 -23.44 30.26 -25.53
C LYS A 72 -22.60 30.97 -24.48
N LYS A 73 -23.21 31.61 -23.48
CA LYS A 73 -22.50 32.36 -22.44
C LYS A 73 -22.15 31.53 -21.20
N GLN A 74 -22.72 30.34 -21.04
CA GLN A 74 -22.63 29.57 -19.81
C GLN A 74 -21.27 28.90 -19.60
N PHE A 75 -20.63 28.49 -20.68
CA PHE A 75 -19.39 27.73 -20.66
C PHE A 75 -18.22 28.44 -21.36
N THR A 76 -18.26 29.77 -21.47
CA THR A 76 -17.17 30.55 -22.06
C THR A 76 -15.86 30.46 -21.28
N ASN A 77 -15.96 30.31 -19.98
CA ASN A 77 -14.83 29.99 -19.08
C ASN A 77 -14.91 28.53 -18.65
N TRP A 78 -13.80 27.97 -18.17
CA TRP A 78 -13.79 26.68 -17.54
C TRP A 78 -14.80 26.62 -16.40
N THR A 79 -15.71 25.67 -16.49
CA THR A 79 -16.81 25.49 -15.54
C THR A 79 -16.82 24.07 -15.05
N LYS A 80 -16.69 23.88 -13.75
CA LYS A 80 -16.81 22.57 -13.10
C LYS A 80 -18.25 22.10 -13.10
N ILE A 81 -18.49 20.88 -13.54
CA ILE A 81 -19.79 20.20 -13.54
C ILE A 81 -19.68 18.92 -12.73
N GLU A 82 -20.60 18.73 -11.81
CA GLU A 82 -20.72 17.51 -11.02
C GLU A 82 -22.14 16.96 -11.08
N PHE A 83 -22.28 15.65 -11.23
CA PHE A 83 -23.55 14.95 -11.20
C PHE A 83 -23.36 13.47 -10.90
N HIS A 84 -24.45 12.74 -10.70
CA HIS A 84 -24.42 11.31 -10.43
C HIS A 84 -25.07 10.51 -11.54
N LEU A 85 -24.42 9.40 -11.90
CA LEU A 85 -24.97 8.36 -12.78
C LEU A 85 -25.33 7.14 -11.94
N LYS A 86 -26.50 6.56 -12.17
CA LYS A 86 -26.95 5.34 -11.48
C LYS A 86 -27.38 4.30 -12.51
N SER A 87 -26.72 3.16 -12.49
CA SER A 87 -27.02 2.07 -13.42
C SER A 87 -28.19 1.20 -12.93
N SER A 88 -28.99 0.71 -13.87
CA SER A 88 -30.03 -0.29 -13.61
C SER A 88 -29.54 -1.74 -13.81
N ILE A 89 -28.35 -1.94 -14.32
CA ILE A 89 -27.76 -3.24 -14.69
C ILE A 89 -26.29 -3.30 -14.30
N ASN A 90 -25.76 -4.54 -14.19
CA ASN A 90 -24.32 -4.78 -13.99
C ASN A 90 -23.61 -4.86 -15.34
N ASN A 91 -22.39 -4.34 -15.40
CA ASN A 91 -21.47 -4.55 -16.52
C ASN A 91 -20.03 -4.36 -16.04
N THR A 92 -19.23 -5.41 -16.11
CA THR A 92 -17.85 -5.43 -15.61
C THR A 92 -16.81 -4.86 -16.60
N ASN A 93 -17.24 -4.57 -17.82
CA ASN A 93 -16.39 -4.01 -18.88
C ASN A 93 -17.12 -2.87 -19.59
N SER A 94 -17.10 -1.70 -18.97
CA SER A 94 -17.82 -0.51 -19.42
C SER A 94 -16.87 0.61 -19.82
N ARG A 95 -17.42 1.63 -20.48
CA ARG A 95 -16.71 2.86 -20.85
C ARG A 95 -17.54 4.10 -20.51
N LEU A 96 -16.86 5.21 -20.24
CA LEU A 96 -17.45 6.54 -20.19
C LEU A 96 -17.44 7.13 -21.59
N GLN A 97 -18.59 7.65 -22.06
CA GLN A 97 -18.74 8.18 -23.41
C GLN A 97 -19.41 9.55 -23.39
N PHE A 98 -18.86 10.46 -24.18
CA PHE A 98 -19.38 11.81 -24.43
C PHE A 98 -19.83 11.91 -25.88
N THR A 99 -21.07 12.30 -26.16
CA THR A 99 -21.57 12.48 -27.52
C THR A 99 -22.43 13.72 -27.65
N THR A 100 -22.42 14.34 -28.83
CA THR A 100 -23.29 15.46 -29.20
C THR A 100 -23.68 15.39 -30.65
N THR A 101 -24.80 16.01 -30.99
CA THR A 101 -25.27 16.23 -32.38
C THR A 101 -25.18 17.70 -32.78
N LYS A 102 -24.51 18.54 -31.96
CA LYS A 102 -24.34 19.97 -32.24
C LYS A 102 -22.94 20.25 -32.74
N THR A 103 -22.84 20.99 -33.83
CA THR A 103 -21.59 21.54 -34.34
C THR A 103 -20.99 22.52 -33.36
N GLY A 104 -19.67 22.54 -33.26
CA GLY A 104 -18.93 23.46 -32.42
C GLY A 104 -17.72 22.82 -31.73
N VAL A 105 -17.07 23.59 -30.86
CA VAL A 105 -15.89 23.14 -30.13
C VAL A 105 -16.21 23.04 -28.65
N ILE A 106 -15.90 21.88 -28.07
CA ILE A 106 -16.03 21.60 -26.64
C ILE A 106 -14.67 21.16 -26.11
N TRP A 107 -14.14 21.88 -25.10
CA TRP A 107 -12.99 21.50 -24.33
C TRP A 107 -13.45 20.77 -23.07
N LEU A 108 -12.84 19.63 -22.78
CA LEU A 108 -13.10 18.82 -21.57
C LEU A 108 -11.77 18.62 -20.87
N ASP A 109 -11.78 18.75 -19.56
CA ASP A 109 -10.61 18.54 -18.72
C ASP A 109 -11.00 17.90 -17.39
N GLN A 110 -10.04 17.24 -16.71
CA GLN A 110 -10.17 16.59 -15.40
C GLN A 110 -11.44 15.73 -15.28
N VAL A 111 -11.66 14.90 -16.29
CA VAL A 111 -12.82 14.01 -16.35
C VAL A 111 -12.64 12.85 -15.38
N SER A 112 -13.49 12.77 -14.38
CA SER A 112 -13.48 11.72 -13.36
C SER A 112 -14.85 11.04 -13.27
N VAL A 113 -14.86 9.72 -13.07
CA VAL A 113 -16.03 8.94 -12.70
C VAL A 113 -15.65 7.93 -11.62
N MET A 114 -16.19 8.11 -10.42
CA MET A 114 -15.88 7.26 -9.27
C MET A 114 -17.14 6.74 -8.59
N PRO A 115 -17.13 5.51 -8.03
CA PRO A 115 -18.21 5.08 -7.15
C PRO A 115 -18.38 6.07 -5.99
N SER A 116 -19.62 6.31 -5.57
CA SER A 116 -19.90 7.22 -4.42
C SER A 116 -19.55 6.58 -3.07
N ASP A 117 -19.35 5.26 -3.02
CA ASP A 117 -19.06 4.47 -1.81
C ASP A 117 -17.57 4.13 -1.69
N THR A 118 -16.68 5.08 -1.92
CA THR A 118 -15.23 4.91 -1.72
C THR A 118 -14.89 4.64 -0.25
N TYR A 119 -13.71 4.08 0.01
CA TYR A 119 -13.27 3.79 1.38
C TYR A 119 -13.21 5.09 2.20
N MET A 120 -13.87 5.12 3.35
CA MET A 120 -14.03 6.28 4.22
C MET A 120 -14.56 7.57 3.53
N GLY A 121 -14.93 7.49 2.24
CA GLY A 121 -15.36 8.64 1.44
C GLY A 121 -14.22 9.42 0.76
N HIS A 122 -12.98 8.97 0.87
CA HIS A 122 -11.78 9.69 0.45
C HIS A 122 -11.23 9.30 -0.92
N GLY A 123 -12.05 8.65 -1.77
CA GLY A 123 -11.68 8.36 -3.16
C GLY A 123 -11.00 7.02 -3.41
N PHE A 124 -10.59 6.29 -2.37
CA PHE A 124 -9.94 4.99 -2.52
C PHE A 124 -10.93 3.89 -2.88
N ARG A 125 -10.53 3.00 -3.78
CA ARG A 125 -11.32 1.83 -4.14
C ARG A 125 -11.57 0.97 -2.90
N LYS A 126 -12.86 0.83 -2.52
CA LYS A 126 -13.27 0.31 -1.22
C LYS A 126 -12.81 -1.11 -0.94
N ASP A 127 -12.92 -2.00 -1.93
CA ASP A 127 -12.52 -3.39 -1.80
C ASP A 127 -11.01 -3.54 -1.55
N LEU A 128 -10.17 -2.81 -2.30
CA LEU A 128 -8.72 -2.84 -2.17
C LEU A 128 -8.23 -2.20 -0.85
N ALA A 129 -8.78 -1.04 -0.50
CA ALA A 129 -8.43 -0.39 0.76
C ALA A 129 -8.89 -1.22 1.98
N SER A 130 -10.01 -1.95 1.88
CA SER A 130 -10.45 -2.88 2.93
C SER A 130 -9.46 -4.04 3.11
N MET A 131 -8.88 -4.57 2.04
CA MET A 131 -7.83 -5.60 2.16
C MET A 131 -6.60 -5.08 2.91
N LEU A 132 -6.18 -3.83 2.66
CA LEU A 132 -5.10 -3.21 3.45
C LEU A 132 -5.49 -3.06 4.93
N ALA A 133 -6.69 -2.56 5.20
CA ALA A 133 -7.17 -2.36 6.56
C ALA A 133 -7.25 -3.70 7.36
N ASP A 134 -7.56 -4.81 6.68
CA ASP A 134 -7.61 -6.14 7.30
C ASP A 134 -6.22 -6.64 7.76
N LEU A 135 -5.14 -6.13 7.17
CA LEU A 135 -3.77 -6.38 7.63
C LEU A 135 -3.41 -5.58 8.89
N LYS A 136 -4.22 -4.58 9.28
CA LYS A 136 -3.97 -3.67 10.42
C LYS A 136 -2.57 -3.04 10.37
N PRO A 137 -2.19 -2.38 9.26
CA PRO A 137 -0.87 -1.81 9.13
C PRO A 137 -0.61 -0.78 10.21
N GLN A 138 0.60 -0.75 10.77
CA GLN A 138 1.01 0.25 11.76
C GLN A 138 1.74 1.41 11.13
N PHE A 139 2.22 1.25 9.92
CA PHE A 139 2.82 2.31 9.13
C PHE A 139 2.53 2.12 7.64
N LEU A 140 2.65 3.21 6.88
CA LEU A 140 2.57 3.25 5.43
C LEU A 140 3.80 4.00 4.90
N LYS A 141 4.73 3.28 4.23
CA LYS A 141 5.83 3.89 3.49
C LYS A 141 5.33 4.35 2.13
N PHE A 142 5.55 5.61 1.79
CA PHE A 142 5.10 6.22 0.53
C PHE A 142 6.05 7.35 0.06
N PRO A 143 5.99 7.76 -1.21
CA PRO A 143 5.19 7.23 -2.31
C PRO A 143 5.71 5.89 -2.85
N GLY A 144 6.84 5.42 -2.36
CA GLY A 144 7.56 4.23 -2.77
C GLY A 144 8.97 4.59 -3.26
N GLY A 145 9.89 3.59 -3.27
CA GLY A 145 11.30 3.83 -3.50
C GLY A 145 11.64 4.38 -4.88
N ASN A 146 11.57 3.54 -5.91
CA ASN A 146 11.87 3.96 -7.28
C ASN A 146 10.91 5.03 -7.81
N TYR A 147 9.69 5.09 -7.27
CA TYR A 147 8.74 6.15 -7.61
C TYR A 147 9.21 7.52 -7.11
N ALA A 148 9.81 7.58 -5.90
CA ALA A 148 10.36 8.82 -5.36
C ALA A 148 11.61 9.28 -6.12
N MET A 149 12.43 8.33 -6.61
CA MET A 149 13.69 8.63 -7.31
C MET A 149 13.49 9.02 -8.77
N GLY A 150 12.71 8.24 -9.52
CA GLY A 150 12.70 8.27 -10.99
C GLY A 150 13.99 7.75 -11.62
N ASN A 151 13.99 7.53 -12.92
CA ASN A 151 15.21 7.31 -13.70
C ASN A 151 15.94 8.63 -13.97
N TYR A 152 15.22 9.73 -14.09
CA TYR A 152 15.73 11.09 -14.21
C TYR A 152 15.05 12.01 -13.20
N LEU A 153 15.78 12.96 -12.63
CA LEU A 153 15.29 13.88 -11.59
C LEU A 153 14.02 14.66 -11.98
N ARG A 154 13.87 14.98 -13.27
CA ARG A 154 12.65 15.65 -13.78
C ARG A 154 11.38 14.81 -13.68
N ASN A 155 11.52 13.49 -13.53
CA ASN A 155 10.44 12.52 -13.41
C ASN A 155 10.33 11.93 -11.98
N ALA A 156 11.15 12.42 -11.05
CA ALA A 156 11.04 12.11 -9.63
C ALA A 156 9.74 12.69 -9.05
N PHE A 157 9.22 12.08 -7.98
CA PHE A 157 8.03 12.56 -7.31
C PHE A 157 8.26 13.93 -6.67
N GLN A 158 7.52 14.94 -7.13
CA GLN A 158 7.55 16.31 -6.64
C GLN A 158 6.30 16.55 -5.79
N TRP A 159 6.39 16.41 -4.48
CA TRP A 159 5.22 16.46 -3.59
C TRP A 159 4.39 17.76 -3.78
N GLY A 160 5.04 18.90 -3.97
CA GLY A 160 4.38 20.20 -4.11
C GLY A 160 3.52 20.31 -5.38
N GLU A 161 3.84 19.56 -6.44
CA GLU A 161 3.04 19.49 -7.67
C GLU A 161 1.82 18.58 -7.53
N THR A 162 1.77 17.77 -6.47
CA THR A 162 0.71 16.77 -6.22
C THR A 162 -0.33 17.22 -5.18
N VAL A 163 -0.29 18.47 -4.74
CA VAL A 163 -1.22 19.07 -3.78
C VAL A 163 -1.95 20.25 -4.38
N GLY A 164 -3.05 20.67 -3.72
CA GLY A 164 -3.94 21.70 -4.26
C GLY A 164 -5.08 21.11 -5.10
N PRO A 165 -5.84 21.95 -5.83
CA PRO A 165 -6.92 21.52 -6.71
C PRO A 165 -6.42 20.53 -7.77
N TRP A 166 -7.17 19.46 -8.04
CA TRP A 166 -6.76 18.44 -9.01
C TRP A 166 -6.57 18.99 -10.42
N GLU A 167 -7.40 19.98 -10.80
CA GLU A 167 -7.32 20.67 -12.08
C GLU A 167 -6.06 21.50 -12.27
N GLU A 168 -5.31 21.76 -11.21
CA GLU A 168 -4.06 22.52 -11.23
C GLU A 168 -2.81 21.63 -11.13
N ARG A 169 -2.98 20.34 -10.86
CA ARG A 169 -1.87 19.38 -10.79
C ARG A 169 -1.38 19.04 -12.21
N PRO A 170 -0.09 19.21 -12.52
CA PRO A 170 0.43 18.99 -13.88
C PRO A 170 0.44 17.52 -14.28
N GLY A 171 0.52 16.59 -13.32
CA GLY A 171 0.84 15.20 -13.56
C GLY A 171 2.29 15.02 -14.03
N HIS A 172 2.77 13.78 -14.05
CA HIS A 172 4.12 13.49 -14.55
C HIS A 172 4.22 12.08 -15.13
N PHE A 173 5.28 11.87 -15.93
CA PHE A 173 5.61 10.54 -16.42
C PHE A 173 6.50 9.83 -15.40
N ASN A 174 5.96 8.77 -14.79
CA ASN A 174 6.75 7.88 -13.96
C ASN A 174 7.61 6.98 -14.86
N ASP A 175 8.86 7.35 -15.05
CA ASP A 175 9.79 6.65 -15.94
C ASP A 175 10.40 5.39 -15.30
N ALA A 176 10.36 5.26 -13.99
CA ALA A 176 10.76 4.04 -13.30
C ALA A 176 9.80 2.87 -13.59
N TRP A 177 8.50 3.17 -13.68
CA TRP A 177 7.45 2.18 -13.94
C TRP A 177 6.79 2.32 -15.30
N GLY A 178 7.12 3.37 -16.07
CA GLY A 178 6.73 3.55 -17.48
C GLY A 178 5.25 3.85 -17.69
N TYR A 179 4.62 4.67 -16.84
CA TYR A 179 3.26 5.13 -17.01
C TYR A 179 3.10 6.61 -16.65
N TRP A 180 2.09 7.26 -17.21
CA TRP A 180 1.70 8.60 -16.83
C TRP A 180 0.81 8.58 -15.58
N THR A 181 1.02 9.50 -14.65
CA THR A 181 0.12 9.76 -13.52
C THR A 181 -0.41 11.19 -13.60
N ASP A 182 -1.68 11.37 -13.24
CA ASP A 182 -2.33 12.68 -13.07
C ASP A 182 -2.16 13.25 -11.66
N ASP A 183 -1.39 12.55 -10.81
CA ASP A 183 -1.18 12.87 -9.40
C ASP A 183 -2.46 12.94 -8.56
N GLY A 184 -3.51 12.25 -8.99
CA GLY A 184 -4.72 12.07 -8.19
C GLY A 184 -4.49 11.30 -6.88
N LEU A 185 -3.45 10.46 -6.82
CA LEU A 185 -2.87 9.90 -5.60
C LEU A 185 -1.59 10.67 -5.28
N GLY A 186 -1.74 11.88 -4.75
CA GLY A 186 -0.64 12.77 -4.38
C GLY A 186 -0.25 12.68 -2.91
N PHE A 187 0.57 13.63 -2.47
CA PHE A 187 1.07 13.68 -1.10
C PHE A 187 -0.04 13.75 -0.06
N PHE A 188 -1.07 14.57 -0.32
CA PHE A 188 -2.25 14.68 0.55
C PHE A 188 -2.98 13.34 0.66
N GLU A 189 -3.24 12.69 -0.46
CA GLU A 189 -4.00 11.44 -0.50
C GLU A 189 -3.24 10.28 0.14
N PHE A 190 -1.90 10.23 0.06
CA PHE A 190 -1.09 9.26 0.80
C PHE A 190 -1.19 9.47 2.33
N LEU A 191 -1.12 10.71 2.80
CA LEU A 191 -1.30 11.04 4.22
C LEU A 191 -2.71 10.69 4.70
N GLN A 192 -3.73 10.98 3.89
CA GLN A 192 -5.12 10.62 4.18
C GLN A 192 -5.31 9.10 4.24
N LEU A 193 -4.70 8.35 3.31
CA LEU A 193 -4.76 6.88 3.35
C LEU A 193 -4.10 6.31 4.62
N ALA A 194 -2.95 6.85 5.03
CA ALA A 194 -2.31 6.44 6.26
C ALA A 194 -3.22 6.68 7.48
N GLU A 195 -3.85 7.86 7.57
CA GLU A 195 -4.81 8.18 8.63
C GLU A 195 -6.03 7.26 8.60
N ASP A 196 -6.62 7.01 7.43
CA ASP A 196 -7.78 6.12 7.26
C ASP A 196 -7.49 4.67 7.68
N LEU A 197 -6.25 4.23 7.52
CA LEU A 197 -5.78 2.92 7.94
C LEU A 197 -5.37 2.87 9.42
N GLY A 198 -5.28 4.03 10.10
CA GLY A 198 -4.71 4.14 11.44
C GLY A 198 -3.21 3.88 11.50
N ALA A 199 -2.50 4.07 10.37
CA ALA A 199 -1.09 3.82 10.20
C ALA A 199 -0.26 5.12 10.28
N SER A 200 0.97 5.03 10.80
CA SER A 200 1.91 6.16 10.76
C SER A 200 2.51 6.30 9.36
N PRO A 201 2.45 7.47 8.73
CA PRO A 201 3.12 7.69 7.46
C PRO A 201 4.63 7.69 7.61
N VAL A 202 5.34 7.02 6.69
CA VAL A 202 6.78 7.08 6.50
C VAL A 202 7.02 7.69 5.13
N TRP A 203 7.35 8.96 5.09
CA TRP A 203 7.54 9.68 3.83
C TRP A 203 8.96 9.50 3.32
N VAL A 204 9.09 8.94 2.11
CA VAL A 204 10.36 8.84 1.39
C VAL A 204 10.56 10.10 0.56
N VAL A 205 11.63 10.83 0.83
CA VAL A 205 11.99 12.05 0.10
C VAL A 205 13.16 11.77 -0.85
N ASN A 206 13.14 12.44 -2.01
CA ASN A 206 14.27 12.41 -2.93
C ASN A 206 15.41 13.24 -2.33
N ASP A 207 16.59 12.65 -2.22
CA ASP A 207 17.80 13.27 -1.67
C ASP A 207 18.64 14.02 -2.73
N GLY A 208 18.09 14.25 -3.91
CA GLY A 208 18.75 14.84 -5.05
C GLY A 208 19.39 13.81 -5.98
N ALA A 209 18.93 12.55 -5.89
CA ALA A 209 19.42 11.46 -6.74
C ALA A 209 18.28 10.81 -7.53
N SER A 210 18.60 10.32 -8.70
CA SER A 210 17.80 9.42 -9.53
C SER A 210 18.70 8.29 -10.03
N ALA A 211 18.15 7.33 -10.77
CA ALA A 211 18.97 6.25 -11.31
C ALA A 211 20.13 6.74 -12.20
N ASN A 212 20.00 7.90 -12.86
CA ASN A 212 20.97 8.40 -13.83
C ASN A 212 21.57 9.80 -13.50
N GLU A 213 21.08 10.48 -12.47
CA GLU A 213 21.47 11.86 -12.19
C GLU A 213 21.64 12.09 -10.69
N GLU A 214 22.57 12.97 -10.32
CA GLU A 214 22.80 13.40 -8.94
C GLU A 214 22.95 14.93 -8.86
N VAL A 215 22.34 15.54 -7.83
CA VAL A 215 22.56 16.93 -7.45
C VAL A 215 23.75 17.02 -6.48
N SER A 216 24.75 17.82 -6.81
CA SER A 216 25.89 18.03 -5.89
C SER A 216 25.44 18.68 -4.58
N THR A 217 26.12 18.35 -3.49
CA THR A 217 25.81 18.88 -2.14
C THR A 217 25.83 20.40 -2.05
N SER A 218 26.62 21.08 -2.89
CA SER A 218 26.65 22.55 -2.96
C SER A 218 25.37 23.16 -3.57
N ARG A 219 24.56 22.36 -4.27
CA ARG A 219 23.35 22.81 -4.98
C ARG A 219 22.06 22.26 -4.39
N ILE A 220 22.12 21.47 -3.31
CA ILE A 220 20.97 20.75 -2.74
C ILE A 220 19.99 21.63 -1.95
N ALA A 221 20.35 22.85 -1.63
CA ALA A 221 19.62 23.71 -0.67
C ALA A 221 18.13 23.91 -1.01
N SER A 222 17.77 24.00 -2.29
CA SER A 222 16.37 24.14 -2.72
C SER A 222 15.54 22.90 -2.42
N LEU A 223 16.09 21.70 -2.65
CA LEU A 223 15.43 20.44 -2.35
C LEU A 223 15.28 20.22 -0.84
N VAL A 224 16.29 20.61 -0.07
CA VAL A 224 16.21 20.58 1.41
C VAL A 224 15.07 21.47 1.91
N LYS A 225 14.94 22.70 1.37
CA LYS A 225 13.84 23.59 1.72
C LYS A 225 12.49 22.98 1.33
N ASP A 226 12.39 22.43 0.15
CA ASP A 226 11.17 21.80 -0.36
C ASP A 226 10.67 20.67 0.56
N VAL A 227 11.57 19.85 1.08
CA VAL A 227 11.21 18.80 2.06
C VAL A 227 10.72 19.40 3.38
N VAL A 228 11.36 20.47 3.89
CA VAL A 228 10.88 21.14 5.12
C VAL A 228 9.49 21.77 4.89
N ASP A 229 9.24 22.33 3.71
CA ASP A 229 7.93 22.85 3.30
C ASP A 229 6.87 21.71 3.24
N GLY A 230 7.24 20.52 2.75
CA GLY A 230 6.36 19.33 2.76
C GLY A 230 6.02 18.84 4.17
N ILE A 231 6.98 18.91 5.09
CA ILE A 231 6.70 18.63 6.51
C ILE A 231 5.74 19.68 7.10
N GLU A 232 5.91 20.96 6.73
CA GLU A 232 4.96 22.01 7.13
C GLU A 232 3.57 21.77 6.54
N PHE A 233 3.46 21.32 5.27
CA PHE A 233 2.18 20.91 4.69
C PHE A 233 1.50 19.85 5.56
N ALA A 234 2.23 18.81 5.95
CA ALA A 234 1.68 17.72 6.75
C ALA A 234 1.35 18.17 8.19
N ARG A 235 2.26 18.86 8.87
CA ARG A 235 2.24 19.10 10.32
C ARG A 235 1.95 20.54 10.71
N GLY A 236 2.07 21.51 9.79
CA GLY A 236 1.82 22.92 10.07
C GLY A 236 0.36 23.22 10.44
N GLY A 237 0.14 24.24 11.26
CA GLY A 237 -1.21 24.70 11.58
C GLY A 237 -1.93 25.28 10.36
N PRO A 238 -3.27 25.41 10.39
CA PRO A 238 -4.07 25.81 9.20
C PRO A 238 -3.83 27.27 8.77
N LYS A 239 -3.00 28.03 9.48
CA LYS A 239 -2.63 29.42 9.17
C LYS A 239 -1.19 29.56 8.68
N THR A 240 -0.39 28.50 8.69
CA THR A 240 0.96 28.51 8.13
C THR A 240 0.89 28.44 6.61
N THR A 241 1.99 28.72 5.93
CA THR A 241 2.00 28.78 4.46
C THR A 241 1.46 27.49 3.84
N TRP A 242 2.05 26.36 4.15
CA TRP A 242 1.67 25.07 3.57
C TRP A 242 0.53 24.37 4.32
N GLY A 243 0.41 24.59 5.63
CA GLY A 243 -0.73 24.10 6.40
C GLY A 243 -2.07 24.71 5.96
N SER A 244 -2.07 25.94 5.40
CA SER A 244 -3.27 26.56 4.82
C SER A 244 -3.69 25.90 3.52
N VAL A 245 -2.75 25.42 2.71
CA VAL A 245 -3.04 24.63 1.48
C VAL A 245 -3.72 23.32 1.86
N ARG A 246 -3.16 22.57 2.82
CA ARG A 246 -3.81 21.36 3.35
C ARG A 246 -5.23 21.64 3.87
N ALA A 247 -5.40 22.71 4.63
CA ALA A 247 -6.70 23.10 5.16
C ALA A 247 -7.73 23.41 4.04
N ALA A 248 -7.29 24.08 2.97
CA ALA A 248 -8.11 24.35 1.80
C ALA A 248 -8.50 23.07 1.02
N MET A 249 -7.68 22.02 1.10
CA MET A 249 -7.98 20.70 0.56
C MET A 249 -8.97 19.88 1.42
N GLY A 250 -9.44 20.43 2.53
CA GLY A 250 -10.46 19.83 3.38
C GLY A 250 -9.94 19.22 4.69
N HIS A 251 -8.63 19.27 4.97
CA HIS A 251 -8.05 18.71 6.18
C HIS A 251 -7.34 19.80 7.02
N PRO A 252 -8.08 20.59 7.84
CA PRO A 252 -7.50 21.69 8.61
C PRO A 252 -6.60 21.22 9.77
N GLN A 253 -6.78 20.01 10.28
CA GLN A 253 -5.94 19.46 11.32
C GLN A 253 -4.62 18.93 10.75
N PRO A 254 -3.49 19.04 11.47
CA PRO A 254 -2.24 18.41 11.06
C PRO A 254 -2.36 16.88 10.95
N PHE A 255 -1.73 16.32 9.92
CA PHE A 255 -1.49 14.89 9.86
C PHE A 255 -0.37 14.49 10.83
N LYS A 256 -0.39 13.24 11.27
CA LYS A 256 0.72 12.65 12.00
C LYS A 256 1.82 12.26 10.99
N LEU A 257 2.96 12.91 11.02
CA LEU A 257 4.14 12.58 10.23
C LEU A 257 5.36 12.51 11.15
N ASP A 258 5.66 11.32 11.64
CA ASP A 258 6.72 11.08 12.63
C ASP A 258 8.00 10.53 12.01
N TYR A 259 7.96 10.12 10.73
CA TYR A 259 9.05 9.44 10.04
C TYR A 259 9.30 10.03 8.66
N VAL A 260 10.56 10.35 8.36
CA VAL A 260 11.04 10.78 7.04
C VAL A 260 12.24 9.92 6.65
N ALA A 261 12.14 9.23 5.53
CA ALA A 261 13.25 8.48 4.95
C ALA A 261 13.94 9.33 3.88
N ILE A 262 15.24 9.57 4.04
CA ILE A 262 16.03 10.38 3.11
C ILE A 262 16.71 9.46 2.11
N GLY A 263 16.20 9.47 0.87
CA GLY A 263 16.60 8.55 -0.18
C GLY A 263 15.94 7.16 -0.03
N ASN A 264 16.25 6.25 -0.95
CA ASN A 264 15.72 4.89 -0.97
C ASN A 264 16.83 3.82 -1.02
N GLN A 265 17.76 3.88 -1.97
CA GLN A 265 18.86 2.91 -2.15
C GLN A 265 20.17 3.60 -2.59
N GLU A 266 20.29 4.91 -2.42
CA GLU A 266 21.33 5.74 -3.00
C GLU A 266 22.62 5.81 -2.17
N CYS A 267 22.76 5.01 -1.10
CA CYS A 267 23.93 5.06 -0.20
C CYS A 267 25.28 4.97 -0.91
N TRP A 268 25.33 4.33 -2.06
CA TRP A 268 26.54 4.17 -2.89
C TRP A 268 26.83 5.37 -3.79
N MET A 269 25.91 6.32 -3.94
CA MET A 269 26.04 7.49 -4.79
C MET A 269 27.03 8.51 -4.20
N LEU A 270 27.66 9.28 -5.07
CA LEU A 270 28.77 10.18 -4.72
C LEU A 270 28.35 11.27 -3.73
N TYR A 271 27.17 11.87 -3.94
CA TYR A 271 26.72 13.01 -3.14
C TYR A 271 25.76 12.62 -2.01
N TYR A 272 25.32 11.37 -1.93
CA TYR A 272 24.34 10.93 -0.95
C TYR A 272 24.65 11.40 0.47
N ARG A 273 25.85 11.10 0.99
CA ARG A 273 26.22 11.44 2.38
C ARG A 273 26.19 12.92 2.67
N GLY A 274 26.69 13.74 1.74
CA GLY A 274 26.69 15.19 1.89
C GLY A 274 25.26 15.75 1.84
N ASN A 275 24.44 15.26 0.91
CA ASN A 275 23.05 15.65 0.77
C ASN A 275 22.25 15.22 2.00
N TYR A 276 22.35 13.95 2.41
CA TYR A 276 21.71 13.42 3.61
C TYR A 276 21.94 14.29 4.84
N GLN A 277 23.19 14.70 5.10
CA GLN A 277 23.53 15.58 6.23
C GLN A 277 22.81 16.94 6.17
N LYS A 278 22.62 17.51 4.97
CA LYS A 278 21.89 18.77 4.79
C LYS A 278 20.40 18.59 5.11
N PHE A 279 19.77 17.53 4.62
CA PHE A 279 18.39 17.19 4.95
C PHE A 279 18.23 16.90 6.45
N TYR A 280 19.07 16.03 7.01
CA TYR A 280 19.04 15.67 8.44
C TYR A 280 19.11 16.92 9.32
N SER A 281 20.09 17.80 9.08
CA SER A 281 20.29 19.01 9.89
C SER A 281 19.11 19.96 9.78
N ALA A 282 18.56 20.18 8.59
CA ALA A 282 17.43 21.08 8.36
C ALA A 282 16.14 20.54 9.00
N ILE A 283 15.86 19.26 8.83
CA ILE A 283 14.67 18.62 9.43
C ILE A 283 14.77 18.67 10.96
N LYS A 284 15.90 18.25 11.54
CA LYS A 284 16.09 18.24 13.00
C LYS A 284 16.08 19.64 13.61
N ALA A 285 16.51 20.67 12.87
CA ALA A 285 16.43 22.06 13.34
C ALA A 285 14.98 22.56 13.45
N SER A 286 14.10 22.16 12.53
CA SER A 286 12.70 22.60 12.47
C SER A 286 11.74 21.66 13.19
N TYR A 287 12.02 20.35 13.15
CA TYR A 287 11.19 19.27 13.67
C TYR A 287 12.06 18.21 14.35
N PRO A 288 12.59 18.48 15.56
CA PRO A 288 13.55 17.61 16.25
C PRO A 288 12.98 16.24 16.62
N ASP A 289 11.68 16.12 16.71
CA ASP A 289 10.94 14.91 17.06
C ASP A 289 10.73 13.93 15.89
N ILE A 290 10.94 14.36 14.64
CA ILE A 290 10.84 13.47 13.48
C ILE A 290 11.98 12.46 13.50
N ASN A 291 11.63 11.18 13.37
CA ASN A 291 12.59 10.10 13.19
C ASN A 291 13.06 10.05 11.73
N ILE A 292 14.38 10.13 11.54
CA ILE A 292 14.99 10.14 10.21
C ILE A 292 15.56 8.75 9.90
N VAL A 293 15.13 8.22 8.76
CA VAL A 293 15.60 6.93 8.22
C VAL A 293 16.69 7.20 7.18
N SER A 294 17.86 6.59 7.38
CA SER A 294 18.95 6.60 6.40
C SER A 294 18.81 5.43 5.43
N SER A 295 19.04 5.63 4.15
CA SER A 295 19.10 4.54 3.16
C SER A 295 20.43 3.77 3.18
N CYS A 296 21.33 4.10 4.10
CA CYS A 296 22.59 3.38 4.34
C CYS A 296 22.46 2.39 5.50
N ASP A 297 23.22 1.31 5.43
CA ASP A 297 23.25 0.30 6.49
C ASP A 297 23.87 0.84 7.80
N LYS A 298 23.69 0.07 8.88
CA LYS A 298 24.14 0.44 10.22
C LYS A 298 25.66 0.72 10.31
N SER A 299 26.47 0.07 9.50
CA SER A 299 27.93 0.22 9.54
C SER A 299 28.41 1.61 9.12
N THR A 300 27.59 2.34 8.38
CA THR A 300 27.91 3.69 7.89
C THR A 300 27.46 4.79 8.85
N ILE A 301 26.63 4.46 9.84
CA ILE A 301 26.08 5.43 10.80
C ILE A 301 27.14 5.77 11.84
N SER A 302 27.35 7.07 12.07
CA SER A 302 28.36 7.60 12.99
C SER A 302 27.90 8.96 13.53
N PRO A 303 28.57 9.54 14.53
CA PRO A 303 28.26 10.90 14.98
C PRO A 303 28.32 11.97 13.87
N SER A 304 29.13 11.74 12.83
CA SER A 304 29.19 12.59 11.64
C SER A 304 28.17 12.23 10.55
N ASN A 305 27.44 11.11 10.70
CA ASN A 305 26.36 10.68 9.81
C ASN A 305 25.26 10.05 10.66
N PRO A 306 24.58 10.83 11.50
CA PRO A 306 23.59 10.32 12.44
C PRO A 306 22.31 9.88 11.73
N ALA A 307 21.62 8.86 12.29
CA ALA A 307 20.29 8.46 11.89
C ALA A 307 19.53 7.94 13.11
N ASP A 308 18.21 8.05 13.10
CA ASP A 308 17.36 7.42 14.13
C ASP A 308 17.07 5.96 13.76
N LEU A 309 16.90 5.69 12.46
CA LEU A 309 16.69 4.37 11.88
C LEU A 309 17.54 4.21 10.61
N TYR A 310 17.75 2.96 10.19
CA TYR A 310 18.38 2.66 8.90
C TYR A 310 17.54 1.67 8.10
N ASP A 311 17.48 1.88 6.79
CA ASP A 311 16.68 1.09 5.86
C ASP A 311 17.42 -0.16 5.38
N VAL A 312 16.66 -1.26 5.22
CA VAL A 312 17.16 -2.54 4.72
C VAL A 312 16.16 -3.10 3.72
N HIS A 313 16.62 -3.39 2.51
CA HIS A 313 15.84 -4.05 1.47
C HIS A 313 16.32 -5.49 1.26
N VAL A 314 15.39 -6.43 1.18
CA VAL A 314 15.70 -7.87 1.05
C VAL A 314 14.88 -8.49 -0.07
N TYR A 315 15.51 -8.67 -1.22
CA TYR A 315 14.95 -9.42 -2.35
C TYR A 315 15.80 -10.67 -2.58
N ALA A 316 15.19 -11.85 -2.51
CA ALA A 316 15.94 -13.11 -2.54
C ALA A 316 15.08 -14.27 -3.08
N SER A 317 15.70 -15.38 -3.51
CA SER A 317 14.98 -16.62 -3.76
C SER A 317 14.39 -17.21 -2.47
N SER A 318 13.40 -18.09 -2.57
CA SER A 318 12.75 -18.69 -1.39
C SER A 318 13.76 -19.32 -0.43
N ALA A 319 14.72 -20.09 -0.92
CA ALA A 319 15.75 -20.71 -0.07
C ALA A 319 16.62 -19.67 0.65
N ASN A 320 17.05 -18.61 -0.07
CA ASN A 320 17.85 -17.54 0.50
C ASN A 320 17.03 -16.68 1.48
N MET A 321 15.75 -16.42 1.21
CA MET A 321 14.88 -15.69 2.13
C MET A 321 14.66 -16.48 3.42
N PHE A 322 14.43 -17.80 3.33
CA PHE A 322 14.31 -18.67 4.50
C PHE A 322 15.57 -18.61 5.37
N SER A 323 16.78 -18.71 4.75
CA SER A 323 18.05 -18.67 5.47
C SER A 323 18.29 -17.32 6.17
N ARG A 324 17.67 -16.22 5.71
CA ARG A 324 17.75 -14.89 6.32
C ARG A 324 16.91 -14.73 7.60
N SER A 325 16.23 -15.78 8.06
CA SER A 325 15.56 -15.80 9.37
C SER A 325 16.50 -15.51 10.55
N SER A 326 17.81 -15.67 10.38
CA SER A 326 18.84 -15.32 11.38
C SER A 326 19.61 -14.02 11.08
N MET A 327 19.19 -13.23 10.10
CA MET A 327 19.93 -12.07 9.58
C MET A 327 20.32 -11.06 10.67
N PHE A 328 19.46 -10.85 11.66
CA PHE A 328 19.64 -9.86 12.72
C PHE A 328 20.15 -10.46 14.04
N ASP A 329 20.39 -11.77 14.16
CA ASP A 329 20.74 -12.44 15.41
C ASP A 329 22.03 -11.87 16.03
N ASN A 330 23.00 -11.46 15.23
CA ASN A 330 24.27 -10.90 15.65
C ASN A 330 24.34 -9.35 15.53
N THR A 331 23.22 -8.68 15.25
CA THR A 331 23.19 -7.22 15.17
C THR A 331 23.44 -6.59 16.54
N PRO A 332 24.35 -5.60 16.68
CA PRO A 332 24.55 -4.87 17.93
C PRO A 332 23.24 -4.28 18.45
N ARG A 333 22.95 -4.48 19.75
CA ARG A 333 21.68 -4.05 20.38
C ARG A 333 21.65 -2.57 20.75
N SER A 334 22.72 -1.82 20.47
CA SER A 334 22.81 -0.37 20.71
C SER A 334 22.79 0.40 19.39
N GLY A 335 22.40 1.68 19.47
CA GLY A 335 22.31 2.59 18.31
C GLY A 335 21.02 2.45 17.52
N PRO A 336 20.98 3.00 16.30
CA PRO A 336 19.80 2.98 15.44
C PRO A 336 19.29 1.58 15.14
N LYS A 337 17.96 1.45 15.07
CA LYS A 337 17.28 0.20 14.71
C LYS A 337 17.03 0.12 13.20
N ALA A 338 16.84 -1.10 12.71
CA ALA A 338 16.49 -1.34 11.32
C ALA A 338 15.00 -1.07 11.06
N ILE A 339 14.72 -0.52 9.90
CA ILE A 339 13.44 -0.64 9.22
C ILE A 339 13.66 -1.54 7.98
N VAL A 340 13.02 -2.70 7.94
CA VAL A 340 13.02 -3.56 6.76
C VAL A 340 11.86 -3.11 5.89
N SER A 341 12.07 -2.03 5.14
CA SER A 341 10.98 -1.33 4.46
C SER A 341 10.56 -1.98 3.14
N GLU A 342 11.39 -2.88 2.62
CA GLU A 342 11.06 -3.67 1.43
C GLU A 342 11.62 -5.09 1.56
N TYR A 343 10.74 -6.08 1.48
CA TYR A 343 11.16 -7.46 1.29
C TYR A 343 10.18 -8.19 0.36
N ALA A 344 10.71 -9.09 -0.45
CA ALA A 344 9.94 -10.07 -1.21
C ALA A 344 10.82 -11.25 -1.64
N VAL A 345 10.20 -12.42 -1.74
CA VAL A 345 10.80 -13.51 -2.49
C VAL A 345 10.71 -13.20 -3.98
N THR A 346 11.81 -13.34 -4.68
CA THR A 346 11.94 -13.14 -6.12
C THR A 346 12.62 -14.35 -6.78
N GLY A 347 12.48 -14.49 -8.08
CA GLY A 347 13.05 -15.60 -8.82
C GLY A 347 12.00 -16.60 -9.31
N ASN A 348 12.45 -17.72 -9.85
CA ASN A 348 11.56 -18.66 -10.56
C ASN A 348 10.53 -19.35 -9.65
N ASP A 349 10.85 -19.54 -8.38
CA ASP A 349 9.97 -20.15 -7.38
C ASP A 349 8.96 -19.17 -6.76
N ALA A 350 9.13 -17.88 -7.02
CA ALA A 350 8.19 -16.85 -6.59
C ALA A 350 6.89 -16.84 -7.40
N GLY A 351 6.94 -17.17 -8.68
CA GLY A 351 5.79 -17.14 -9.58
C GLY A 351 5.05 -15.81 -9.55
N LYS A 352 3.73 -15.87 -9.49
CA LYS A 352 2.85 -14.71 -9.23
C LYS A 352 2.49 -14.57 -7.73
N GLY A 353 3.16 -15.33 -6.87
CA GLY A 353 2.94 -15.43 -5.43
C GLY A 353 2.63 -16.87 -5.04
N THR A 354 3.67 -17.72 -4.90
CA THR A 354 3.53 -19.13 -4.53
C THR A 354 3.45 -19.33 -3.02
N LEU A 355 2.95 -20.49 -2.59
CA LEU A 355 2.97 -20.88 -1.18
C LEU A 355 4.41 -20.92 -0.64
N VAL A 356 5.37 -21.51 -1.37
CA VAL A 356 6.76 -21.62 -0.90
C VAL A 356 7.42 -20.26 -0.73
N ALA A 357 7.11 -19.29 -1.60
CA ALA A 357 7.55 -17.91 -1.43
C ALA A 357 7.00 -17.30 -0.14
N ALA A 358 5.69 -17.43 0.10
CA ALA A 358 5.06 -16.94 1.32
C ALA A 358 5.62 -17.58 2.60
N LEU A 359 5.96 -18.88 2.57
CA LEU A 359 6.58 -19.57 3.71
C LEU A 359 8.01 -19.08 3.98
N ALA A 360 8.79 -18.79 2.94
CA ALA A 360 10.11 -18.20 3.09
C ALA A 360 10.05 -16.80 3.69
N GLU A 361 9.13 -15.97 3.24
CA GLU A 361 8.85 -14.65 3.83
C GLU A 361 8.36 -14.77 5.28
N ALA A 362 7.52 -15.76 5.59
CA ALA A 362 7.10 -16.05 6.97
C ALA A 362 8.28 -16.40 7.88
N ALA A 363 9.21 -17.22 7.40
CA ALA A 363 10.41 -17.56 8.14
C ALA A 363 11.31 -16.33 8.40
N PHE A 364 11.44 -15.47 7.41
CA PHE A 364 12.12 -14.18 7.56
C PHE A 364 11.46 -13.31 8.64
N LEU A 365 10.13 -13.14 8.58
CA LEU A 365 9.37 -12.38 9.60
C LEU A 365 9.48 -12.98 11.01
N VAL A 366 9.51 -14.31 11.15
CA VAL A 366 9.80 -14.99 12.42
C VAL A 366 11.17 -14.54 12.97
N GLY A 367 12.18 -14.43 12.09
CA GLY A 367 13.49 -13.89 12.46
C GLY A 367 13.46 -12.43 12.87
N LEU A 368 12.66 -11.60 12.21
CA LEU A 368 12.48 -10.19 12.60
C LEU A 368 11.78 -10.06 13.96
N GLU A 369 10.75 -10.86 14.23
CA GLU A 369 10.12 -10.88 15.56
C GLU A 369 11.10 -11.28 16.69
N LYS A 370 11.95 -12.27 16.45
CA LYS A 370 12.99 -12.67 17.39
C LYS A 370 13.98 -11.56 17.71
N ASN A 371 14.14 -10.63 16.76
CA ASN A 371 15.06 -9.51 16.81
C ASN A 371 14.33 -8.15 16.90
N SER A 372 13.13 -8.11 17.49
CA SER A 372 12.30 -6.89 17.61
C SER A 372 12.92 -5.79 18.48
N ASP A 373 13.98 -6.09 19.21
CA ASP A 373 14.80 -5.12 19.94
C ASP A 373 15.71 -4.29 19.00
N VAL A 374 16.04 -4.80 17.83
CA VAL A 374 16.87 -4.11 16.81
C VAL A 374 16.15 -3.89 15.47
N VAL A 375 14.98 -4.50 15.23
CA VAL A 375 14.13 -4.26 14.07
C VAL A 375 12.85 -3.56 14.52
N GLU A 376 12.65 -2.32 14.08
CA GLU A 376 11.50 -1.49 14.47
C GLU A 376 10.27 -1.76 13.61
N MET A 377 10.47 -1.89 12.30
CA MET A 377 9.41 -2.01 11.30
C MET A 377 9.76 -3.01 10.22
N ALA A 378 8.75 -3.66 9.63
CA ALA A 378 8.90 -4.50 8.44
C ALA A 378 7.69 -4.38 7.53
N SER A 379 7.92 -4.25 6.21
CA SER A 379 6.87 -4.24 5.19
C SER A 379 7.29 -4.96 3.93
N CYS A 380 6.36 -5.74 3.38
CA CYS A 380 6.55 -6.34 2.05
C CYS A 380 6.35 -5.30 0.94
N ALA A 381 6.98 -5.52 -0.19
CA ALA A 381 6.86 -4.71 -1.39
C ALA A 381 6.98 -5.58 -2.66
N PRO A 382 6.13 -5.32 -3.67
CA PRO A 382 5.03 -4.36 -3.71
C PRO A 382 3.70 -4.93 -3.16
N LEU A 383 2.73 -4.03 -2.92
CA LEU A 383 1.42 -4.41 -2.37
C LEU A 383 0.41 -4.78 -3.44
N PHE A 384 0.27 -3.98 -4.50
CA PHE A 384 -0.79 -4.10 -5.48
C PHE A 384 -0.28 -4.29 -6.89
N VAL A 385 -1.01 -5.10 -7.66
CA VAL A 385 -0.82 -5.17 -9.11
C VAL A 385 -2.17 -5.27 -9.82
N ASN A 386 -2.34 -4.46 -10.87
CA ASN A 386 -3.35 -4.72 -11.87
C ASN A 386 -2.84 -5.84 -12.80
N ASP A 387 -3.54 -6.99 -12.84
CA ASP A 387 -3.07 -8.16 -13.60
C ASP A 387 -2.97 -7.91 -15.12
N ASN A 388 -3.67 -6.88 -15.63
CA ASN A 388 -3.59 -6.47 -17.04
C ASN A 388 -2.30 -5.68 -17.36
N ASP A 389 -1.62 -5.10 -16.34
CA ASP A 389 -0.36 -4.35 -16.50
C ASP A 389 0.64 -4.74 -15.41
N ARG A 390 0.98 -6.00 -15.38
CA ARG A 390 1.91 -6.55 -14.40
C ARG A 390 3.35 -6.23 -14.80
N ARG A 391 4.02 -5.41 -13.99
CA ARG A 391 5.42 -4.98 -14.21
C ARG A 391 6.38 -5.56 -13.21
N TRP A 392 5.87 -6.24 -12.18
CA TRP A 392 6.61 -6.92 -11.14
C TRP A 392 5.87 -8.19 -10.70
N SER A 393 6.57 -9.13 -10.10
CA SER A 393 6.03 -10.33 -9.43
C SER A 393 7.03 -10.80 -8.36
N PRO A 394 6.52 -11.29 -7.22
CA PRO A 394 5.12 -11.36 -6.80
C PRO A 394 4.59 -10.04 -6.23
N ASP A 395 3.28 -9.95 -6.07
CA ASP A 395 2.56 -8.85 -5.42
C ASP A 395 1.60 -9.42 -4.37
N ALA A 396 1.29 -8.67 -3.32
CA ALA A 396 0.45 -9.21 -2.25
C ALA A 396 -1.03 -9.28 -2.65
N ILE A 397 -1.53 -8.28 -3.38
CA ILE A 397 -2.92 -8.14 -3.78
C ILE A 397 -3.01 -7.93 -5.29
N VAL A 398 -3.67 -8.85 -5.97
CA VAL A 398 -3.89 -8.80 -7.42
C VAL A 398 -5.33 -8.37 -7.70
N PHE A 399 -5.50 -7.45 -8.65
CA PHE A 399 -6.81 -6.95 -9.02
C PHE A 399 -6.96 -6.69 -10.51
N ASN A 400 -8.20 -6.54 -10.94
CA ASN A 400 -8.60 -5.98 -12.23
C ASN A 400 -9.72 -4.94 -12.00
N SER A 401 -10.48 -4.58 -13.04
CA SER A 401 -11.55 -3.59 -12.90
C SER A 401 -12.66 -3.98 -11.93
N TRP A 402 -12.86 -5.28 -11.62
CA TRP A 402 -14.01 -5.75 -10.84
C TRP A 402 -13.72 -6.90 -9.87
N GLN A 403 -12.56 -7.55 -9.98
CA GLN A 403 -12.13 -8.66 -9.10
C GLN A 403 -10.83 -8.31 -8.39
N HIS A 404 -10.60 -8.97 -7.27
CA HIS A 404 -9.34 -8.94 -6.53
C HIS A 404 -9.16 -10.25 -5.77
N TYR A 405 -7.92 -10.56 -5.43
CA TYR A 405 -7.57 -11.64 -4.51
C TYR A 405 -6.24 -11.35 -3.82
N GLY A 406 -6.06 -11.93 -2.62
CA GLY A 406 -4.77 -11.96 -1.92
C GLY A 406 -3.93 -13.14 -2.37
N CYS A 407 -2.68 -12.92 -2.69
CA CYS A 407 -1.70 -13.98 -2.90
C CYS A 407 -1.38 -14.70 -1.57
N PRO A 408 -0.75 -15.87 -1.58
CA PRO A 408 -0.34 -16.55 -0.35
C PRO A 408 0.44 -15.68 0.64
N ASN A 409 1.28 -14.74 0.19
CA ASN A 409 1.98 -13.81 1.07
C ASN A 409 1.03 -12.78 1.74
N TYR A 410 -0.04 -12.32 1.08
CA TYR A 410 -1.09 -11.54 1.72
C TYR A 410 -1.71 -12.31 2.90
N TRP A 411 -2.04 -13.57 2.69
CA TRP A 411 -2.60 -14.43 3.73
C TRP A 411 -1.59 -14.77 4.82
N MET A 412 -0.33 -14.90 4.47
CA MET A 412 0.78 -15.06 5.43
C MET A 412 0.88 -13.85 6.37
N LEU A 413 0.75 -12.62 5.86
CA LEU A 413 0.79 -11.39 6.67
C LEU A 413 -0.28 -11.37 7.77
N HIS A 414 -1.42 -12.03 7.58
CA HIS A 414 -2.45 -12.14 8.62
C HIS A 414 -1.97 -12.86 9.90
N PHE A 415 -0.95 -13.71 9.82
CA PHE A 415 -0.37 -14.36 11.00
C PHE A 415 0.48 -13.39 11.83
N PHE A 416 0.96 -12.31 11.22
CA PHE A 416 1.85 -11.32 11.84
C PHE A 416 1.16 -10.01 12.22
N LYS A 417 -0.10 -9.78 11.84
CA LYS A 417 -0.82 -8.53 12.10
C LYS A 417 -1.01 -8.21 13.59
N ASP A 418 -0.90 -9.20 14.47
CA ASP A 418 -1.01 -9.02 15.91
C ASP A 418 0.37 -8.90 16.60
N SER A 419 1.47 -8.84 15.81
CA SER A 419 2.85 -8.77 16.34
C SER A 419 3.23 -7.36 16.79
N SER A 420 2.63 -6.32 16.18
CA SER A 420 2.89 -4.94 16.57
C SER A 420 2.36 -4.65 18.00
N GLY A 421 3.25 -4.16 18.87
CA GLY A 421 2.93 -3.91 20.27
C GLY A 421 2.83 -5.15 21.14
N ALA A 422 3.09 -6.35 20.60
CA ALA A 422 3.15 -7.61 21.33
C ALA A 422 4.47 -7.76 22.10
N THR A 423 4.48 -8.65 23.08
CA THR A 423 5.69 -9.03 23.81
C THR A 423 6.25 -10.32 23.22
N PHE A 424 7.48 -10.27 22.71
CA PHE A 424 8.19 -11.45 22.23
C PHE A 424 8.64 -12.33 23.39
N HIS A 425 8.60 -13.65 23.19
CA HIS A 425 9.12 -14.65 24.13
C HIS A 425 10.18 -15.51 23.45
N PRO A 426 11.34 -15.73 24.08
CA PRO A 426 12.38 -16.58 23.53
C PRO A 426 11.86 -17.99 23.24
N THR A 427 12.19 -18.49 22.07
CA THR A 427 11.85 -19.86 21.65
C THR A 427 13.14 -20.66 21.39
N ALA A 428 13.16 -21.88 21.84
CA ALA A 428 14.21 -22.85 21.51
C ALA A 428 13.56 -24.04 20.79
N MET A 429 14.12 -24.37 19.63
CA MET A 429 13.66 -25.53 18.85
C MET A 429 14.76 -26.57 18.81
N GLN A 430 14.41 -27.81 19.19
CA GLN A 430 15.31 -28.96 19.15
C GLN A 430 14.72 -30.01 18.23
N ILE A 431 15.22 -30.08 17.01
CA ILE A 431 14.80 -31.05 16.01
C ILE A 431 16.03 -31.73 15.45
N SER A 432 16.12 -33.04 15.66
CA SER A 432 17.27 -33.82 15.18
C SER A 432 17.24 -33.92 13.65
N ASN A 433 18.32 -33.50 12.99
CA ASN A 433 18.54 -33.62 11.54
C ASN A 433 17.46 -32.95 10.65
N TYR A 434 16.84 -31.84 11.10
CA TYR A 434 15.85 -31.13 10.32
C TYR A 434 15.96 -29.60 10.56
N ASP A 435 16.57 -28.92 9.62
CA ASP A 435 16.88 -27.47 9.65
C ASP A 435 15.88 -26.61 8.87
N GLN A 436 14.75 -27.21 8.43
CA GLN A 436 13.74 -26.59 7.59
C GLN A 436 12.57 -25.96 8.40
N MET A 437 12.79 -25.67 9.67
CA MET A 437 11.75 -25.11 10.54
C MET A 437 12.27 -23.94 11.35
N VAL A 438 11.39 -22.93 11.52
CA VAL A 438 11.60 -21.81 12.45
C VAL A 438 10.34 -21.52 13.21
N ALA A 439 10.46 -20.95 14.42
CA ALA A 439 9.32 -20.59 15.24
C ALA A 439 9.55 -19.29 16.02
N SER A 440 8.47 -18.59 16.34
CA SER A 440 8.42 -17.47 17.27
C SER A 440 7.22 -17.59 18.18
N ALA A 441 7.28 -16.91 19.33
CA ALA A 441 6.18 -16.81 20.27
C ALA A 441 6.02 -15.38 20.77
N ILE A 442 4.77 -14.91 20.80
CA ILE A 442 4.41 -13.56 21.27
C ILE A 442 3.21 -13.63 22.20
N THR A 443 3.14 -12.73 23.17
CA THR A 443 1.91 -12.45 23.91
C THR A 443 1.31 -11.16 23.36
N TRP A 444 0.04 -11.20 22.97
CA TRP A 444 -0.70 -10.06 22.46
C TRP A 444 -2.08 -9.95 23.10
N GLN A 445 -2.66 -8.76 23.12
CA GLN A 445 -3.99 -8.51 23.63
C GLN A 445 -4.93 -8.08 22.53
N ASN A 446 -6.10 -8.72 22.45
CA ASN A 446 -7.15 -8.33 21.53
C ASN A 446 -7.72 -6.95 21.96
N PRO A 447 -7.65 -5.92 21.11
CA PRO A 447 -8.11 -4.58 21.50
C PRO A 447 -9.62 -4.49 21.72
N LYS A 448 -10.41 -5.41 21.15
CA LYS A 448 -11.89 -5.39 21.24
C LYS A 448 -12.40 -5.92 22.58
N ASP A 449 -11.95 -7.10 22.99
CA ASP A 449 -12.46 -7.81 24.18
C ASP A 449 -11.43 -7.93 25.30
N LYS A 450 -10.22 -7.38 25.11
CA LYS A 450 -9.10 -7.41 26.06
C LYS A 450 -8.59 -8.81 26.41
N SER A 451 -9.02 -9.83 25.66
CA SER A 451 -8.48 -11.18 25.82
C SER A 451 -7.00 -11.22 25.48
N THR A 452 -6.23 -11.91 26.30
CA THR A 452 -4.78 -12.08 26.09
C THR A 452 -4.51 -13.47 25.51
N TYR A 453 -3.65 -13.50 24.50
CA TYR A 453 -3.25 -14.73 23.82
C TYR A 453 -1.74 -14.89 23.81
N LEU A 454 -1.28 -16.11 24.00
CA LEU A 454 0.06 -16.53 23.60
C LEU A 454 -0.07 -17.12 22.19
N LYS A 455 0.53 -16.46 21.19
CA LYS A 455 0.55 -16.90 19.79
C LYS A 455 1.92 -17.50 19.49
N ILE A 456 1.93 -18.78 19.11
CA ILE A 456 3.13 -19.50 18.66
C ILE A 456 3.01 -19.69 17.16
N LYS A 457 3.97 -19.20 16.40
CA LYS A 457 4.04 -19.39 14.94
C LYS A 457 5.14 -20.37 14.61
N VAL A 458 4.84 -21.35 13.76
CA VAL A 458 5.78 -22.36 13.28
C VAL A 458 5.74 -22.38 11.76
N VAL A 459 6.85 -22.14 11.12
CA VAL A 459 7.04 -22.32 9.68
C VAL A 459 7.75 -23.64 9.44
N ASN A 460 7.14 -24.51 8.68
CA ASN A 460 7.76 -25.72 8.14
C ASN A 460 7.97 -25.54 6.63
N PHE A 461 9.20 -25.26 6.24
CA PHE A 461 9.61 -25.04 4.85
C PHE A 461 9.98 -26.34 4.12
N GLY A 462 9.96 -27.47 4.83
CA GLY A 462 10.36 -28.77 4.30
C GLY A 462 9.17 -29.62 3.82
N ASN A 463 9.49 -30.70 3.14
CA ASN A 463 8.56 -31.60 2.47
C ASN A 463 8.00 -32.71 3.37
N LYS A 464 8.27 -32.68 4.67
CA LYS A 464 7.77 -33.67 5.65
C LYS A 464 6.92 -33.00 6.71
N GLY A 465 5.81 -33.63 7.08
CA GLY A 465 5.09 -33.28 8.30
C GLY A 465 5.91 -33.65 9.53
N VAL A 466 5.77 -32.89 10.61
CA VAL A 466 6.55 -33.08 11.85
C VAL A 466 5.60 -33.02 13.05
N ASP A 467 5.74 -33.98 13.96
CA ASP A 467 5.09 -33.93 15.26
C ASP A 467 6.00 -33.23 16.27
N LEU A 468 5.47 -32.21 16.91
CA LEU A 468 6.19 -31.38 17.88
C LEU A 468 5.61 -31.54 19.27
N ASN A 469 6.46 -31.58 20.28
CA ASN A 469 6.07 -31.38 21.68
C ASN A 469 6.38 -29.94 22.07
N ILE A 470 5.35 -29.12 22.22
CA ILE A 470 5.47 -27.74 22.69
C ILE A 470 5.47 -27.76 24.21
N THR A 471 6.49 -27.16 24.82
CA THR A 471 6.58 -26.94 26.27
C THR A 471 6.70 -25.42 26.52
N ILE A 472 5.75 -24.88 27.30
CA ILE A 472 5.69 -23.46 27.66
C ILE A 472 6.09 -23.34 29.13
N THR A 473 7.16 -22.58 29.40
CA THR A 473 7.67 -22.31 30.74
C THR A 473 7.57 -20.83 31.10
N GLY A 474 7.46 -20.51 32.35
CA GLY A 474 7.44 -19.12 32.83
C GLY A 474 6.15 -18.33 32.52
N LEU A 475 5.08 -19.03 32.08
CA LEU A 475 3.80 -18.39 31.80
C LEU A 475 3.13 -17.96 33.12
N GLY A 476 2.89 -16.65 33.27
CA GLY A 476 2.27 -16.10 34.49
C GLY A 476 0.78 -16.44 34.67
N ASN A 477 0.08 -16.68 33.54
CA ASN A 477 -1.36 -17.00 33.53
C ASN A 477 -1.60 -18.39 32.94
N ALA A 478 -2.59 -19.11 33.48
CA ALA A 478 -2.99 -20.40 32.97
C ALA A 478 -3.59 -20.26 31.54
N ILE A 479 -3.47 -21.32 30.75
CA ILE A 479 -4.16 -21.43 29.45
C ILE A 479 -5.58 -21.88 29.74
N LYS A 480 -6.59 -21.21 29.14
CA LYS A 480 -7.98 -21.62 29.23
C LYS A 480 -8.20 -22.96 28.57
N SER A 481 -9.08 -23.78 29.15
CA SER A 481 -9.45 -25.10 28.62
C SER A 481 -10.16 -25.04 27.25
N SER A 482 -10.67 -23.86 26.87
CA SER A 482 -11.38 -23.65 25.61
C SER A 482 -11.10 -22.25 25.05
N GLY A 483 -11.35 -22.04 23.74
CA GLY A 483 -11.18 -20.76 23.07
C GLY A 483 -9.83 -20.61 22.35
N SER A 484 -8.89 -21.53 22.55
CA SER A 484 -7.64 -21.60 21.77
C SER A 484 -7.89 -22.07 20.35
N LYS A 485 -7.06 -21.62 19.41
CA LYS A 485 -7.20 -21.90 17.96
C LYS A 485 -5.89 -22.35 17.34
N LYS A 486 -6.00 -23.22 16.33
CA LYS A 486 -4.94 -23.54 15.39
C LYS A 486 -5.32 -22.98 14.03
N THR A 487 -4.42 -22.21 13.40
CA THR A 487 -4.60 -21.70 12.03
C THR A 487 -3.45 -22.20 11.16
N VAL A 488 -3.75 -22.70 9.97
CA VAL A 488 -2.76 -23.29 9.06
C VAL A 488 -2.92 -22.69 7.68
N LEU A 489 -1.81 -22.19 7.11
CA LEU A 489 -1.66 -21.85 5.70
C LEU A 489 -0.81 -22.95 5.06
N THR A 490 -1.39 -23.69 4.11
CA THR A 490 -0.74 -24.78 3.38
C THR A 490 -1.50 -25.05 2.08
N SER A 491 -0.95 -25.89 1.19
CA SER A 491 -1.61 -26.37 -0.02
C SER A 491 -1.06 -27.74 -0.41
N SER A 492 -1.65 -28.34 -1.44
CA SER A 492 -1.25 -29.65 -1.97
C SER A 492 0.14 -29.65 -2.62
N ALA A 493 0.58 -28.49 -3.14
CA ALA A 493 1.89 -28.33 -3.74
C ALA A 493 2.53 -26.99 -3.31
N PRO A 494 3.87 -26.94 -3.13
CA PRO A 494 4.57 -25.73 -2.68
C PRO A 494 4.50 -24.58 -3.69
N LEU A 495 4.30 -24.86 -4.97
CA LEU A 495 4.17 -23.85 -6.03
C LEU A 495 2.71 -23.44 -6.30
N ASP A 496 1.77 -23.85 -5.47
CA ASP A 496 0.37 -23.42 -5.59
C ASP A 496 0.23 -21.91 -5.38
N GLU A 497 -0.60 -21.29 -6.22
CA GLU A 497 -0.91 -19.86 -6.26
C GLU A 497 -2.43 -19.63 -6.20
N ASN A 498 -2.83 -18.46 -5.75
CA ASN A 498 -4.19 -17.95 -5.93
C ASN A 498 -4.34 -17.29 -7.31
N SER A 499 -5.56 -17.27 -7.83
CA SER A 499 -5.89 -16.67 -9.12
C SER A 499 -7.34 -16.16 -9.12
N PHE A 500 -7.76 -15.41 -10.14
CA PHE A 500 -9.17 -15.01 -10.28
C PHE A 500 -10.13 -16.22 -10.39
N GLN A 501 -9.68 -17.36 -10.90
CA GLN A 501 -10.46 -18.59 -11.01
C GLN A 501 -10.47 -19.37 -9.69
N GLN A 502 -9.43 -19.26 -8.90
CA GLN A 502 -9.26 -19.94 -7.62
C GLN A 502 -8.68 -18.97 -6.56
N PRO A 503 -9.44 -17.96 -6.14
CA PRO A 503 -8.91 -16.89 -5.27
C PRO A 503 -8.59 -17.35 -3.85
N GLU A 504 -9.11 -18.52 -3.45
CA GLU A 504 -8.98 -19.10 -2.11
C GLU A 504 -8.25 -20.45 -2.11
N LYS A 505 -7.52 -20.81 -3.18
CA LYS A 505 -6.78 -22.07 -3.26
C LYS A 505 -5.76 -22.22 -2.14
N VAL A 506 -5.09 -21.13 -1.78
CA VAL A 506 -4.11 -21.05 -0.70
C VAL A 506 -4.54 -19.97 0.27
N THR A 507 -5.31 -20.34 1.28
CA THR A 507 -5.81 -19.44 2.33
C THR A 507 -5.71 -20.08 3.70
N PRO A 508 -5.66 -19.31 4.79
CA PRO A 508 -5.59 -19.86 6.15
C PRO A 508 -6.86 -20.62 6.53
N VAL A 509 -6.70 -21.81 7.09
CA VAL A 509 -7.79 -22.59 7.67
C VAL A 509 -7.64 -22.61 9.18
N SER A 510 -8.67 -22.15 9.90
CA SER A 510 -8.70 -22.12 11.37
C SER A 510 -9.57 -23.23 11.93
N SER A 511 -9.12 -23.84 13.03
CA SER A 511 -9.87 -24.81 13.82
C SER A 511 -9.71 -24.52 15.31
N LEU A 512 -10.66 -25.00 16.12
CA LEU A 512 -10.49 -24.98 17.57
C LEU A 512 -9.35 -25.94 17.95
N LEU A 513 -8.51 -25.51 18.87
CA LEU A 513 -7.47 -26.35 19.47
C LEU A 513 -8.02 -26.93 20.76
N ALA A 514 -8.42 -28.20 20.70
CA ALA A 514 -8.75 -28.97 21.89
C ALA A 514 -7.48 -29.24 22.71
N ASP A 515 -7.63 -29.39 24.02
CA ASP A 515 -6.53 -29.77 24.95
C ASP A 515 -5.33 -28.81 24.96
N ALA A 516 -5.57 -27.51 24.69
CA ALA A 516 -4.53 -26.49 24.83
C ALA A 516 -4.02 -26.43 26.27
N LYS A 517 -2.72 -26.64 26.44
CA LYS A 517 -2.04 -26.67 27.74
C LYS A 517 -0.56 -26.33 27.61
N GLN A 518 0.12 -26.14 28.75
CA GLN A 518 1.55 -25.77 28.75
C GLN A 518 2.47 -26.85 28.14
N GLN A 519 2.03 -28.10 28.12
CA GLN A 519 2.72 -29.20 27.43
C GLN A 519 1.74 -29.88 26.50
N MET A 520 1.97 -29.79 25.18
CA MET A 520 1.06 -30.34 24.20
C MET A 520 1.81 -30.89 22.98
N GLY A 521 1.36 -32.06 22.50
CA GLY A 521 1.75 -32.62 21.21
C GLY A 521 0.96 -31.98 20.10
N VAL A 522 1.60 -31.55 19.03
CA VAL A 522 0.95 -30.93 17.86
C VAL A 522 1.61 -31.43 16.57
N SER A 523 0.82 -31.60 15.51
CA SER A 523 1.33 -31.92 14.19
C SER A 523 1.37 -30.68 13.32
N VAL A 524 2.50 -30.46 12.64
CA VAL A 524 2.74 -29.39 11.67
C VAL A 524 2.93 -30.03 10.29
N SER A 525 2.10 -29.61 9.33
CA SER A 525 2.15 -30.16 7.97
C SER A 525 3.45 -29.77 7.25
N SER A 526 3.82 -30.55 6.21
CA SER A 526 4.83 -30.13 5.24
C SER A 526 4.43 -28.83 4.57
N TYR A 527 5.39 -28.00 4.18
CA TYR A 527 5.14 -26.73 3.50
C TYR A 527 3.97 -25.94 4.11
N SER A 528 4.12 -25.53 5.38
CA SER A 528 3.06 -24.84 6.11
C SER A 528 3.55 -23.74 7.03
N LEU A 529 2.71 -22.71 7.20
CA LEU A 529 2.76 -21.79 8.34
C LEU A 529 1.60 -22.14 9.28
N THR A 530 1.91 -22.51 10.50
CA THR A 530 0.94 -22.85 11.53
C THR A 530 1.03 -21.87 12.69
N SER A 531 -0.09 -21.29 13.12
CA SER A 531 -0.15 -20.57 14.40
C SER A 531 -1.04 -21.32 15.41
N PHE A 532 -0.61 -21.28 16.67
CA PHE A 532 -1.38 -21.71 17.84
C PHE A 532 -1.67 -20.47 18.67
N ASP A 533 -2.93 -20.03 18.68
CA ASP A 533 -3.39 -18.89 19.48
C ASP A 533 -3.99 -19.44 20.78
N LEU A 534 -3.20 -19.44 21.86
CA LEU A 534 -3.57 -19.99 23.16
C LEU A 534 -4.20 -18.89 24.01
N LEU A 535 -5.49 -19.05 24.35
CA LEU A 535 -6.23 -18.09 25.17
C LEU A 535 -5.79 -18.21 26.63
N LEU A 536 -5.36 -17.12 27.23
CA LEU A 536 -4.91 -17.07 28.63
C LEU A 536 -6.03 -16.68 29.59
N GLU A 537 -5.97 -17.20 30.81
CA GLU A 537 -6.81 -16.71 31.90
C GLU A 537 -6.45 -15.25 32.22
N PRO A 538 -7.42 -14.44 32.67
CA PRO A 538 -7.11 -13.09 33.15
C PRO A 538 -6.10 -13.15 34.31
N SER A 539 -5.20 -12.16 34.39
CA SER A 539 -4.28 -12.08 35.55
C SER A 539 -5.06 -11.92 36.85
N LYS A 540 -4.72 -12.70 37.86
CA LYS A 540 -5.36 -12.62 39.19
C LYS A 540 -5.04 -11.32 39.96
N HIS A 541 -4.33 -10.35 39.33
CA HIS A 541 -3.80 -9.14 39.97
C HIS A 541 -4.35 -7.83 39.39
N SER A 542 -5.67 -7.74 39.13
CA SER A 542 -6.30 -6.43 38.84
C SER A 542 -7.60 -6.24 39.62
N THR A 543 -7.53 -6.47 40.94
CA THR A 543 -8.50 -5.94 41.90
C THR A 543 -7.72 -5.37 43.05
N ILE A 544 -7.23 -4.15 42.86
CA ILE A 544 -7.02 -3.19 43.97
C ILE A 544 -7.41 -1.82 43.38
#